data_9669631918a27f84af36af7d40fa86b5
#
_entry.id   9669631918a27f84af36af7d40fa86b5
#
_cell.length_a   1.000
_cell.length_b   1.000
_cell.length_c   1.000
_cell.angle_alpha   90.00
_cell.angle_beta   90.00
_cell.angle_gamma   90.00
#
_symmetry.space_group_name_H-M   'P 1'
#
loop_
_entity.id
_entity.type
_entity.pdbx_description
1 polymer ?
#
loop_
_entity_poly.entity_id
_entity_poly.type
_entity_poly.pdbx_seq_one_letter_code
_entity_poly.pdbx_strand_id
1 'polypeptide(L)'
;MIQKRVHKLRAKAFFQLVQEEEDGMLTLSFDCQKYSPMPKLPDQSTYYSRQLYLYNFTIVQGSSKAKLSPANTFAYCWTEDTFAKSSNEIASAVYHRLFSTDWTGITKLRLIADCCGGQNKNTTMVGMLAKWLTDKAPSNVKNIELIFPVVGHSFIPPDRVFGLIEKDVRKREIIKNAEGYLNIIKNYSTIIELGKGDCKVYNWRDSLKTILKDVGSWHFPFQKSKRFYIRRTKSKVDVVVKGDLYYRLNEGQFRGVTRKNKNINMLNPPEIHSSGKLNNNKLTDVKKLLQTHYGDSWMNDEELVYFRNLILSENNMDENVIPSDDNEIDTLCECQDDSPDLKI
;
A
#
# COMPACT_ATOMS: atom_id res chain seq x y z
N MET A 1 -11.18 18.85 -27.19
CA MET A 1 -9.91 19.60 -26.99
C MET A 1 -9.75 20.17 -25.58
N ILE A 2 -10.76 20.81 -25.00
CA ILE A 2 -10.75 21.43 -23.65
C ILE A 2 -10.45 20.41 -22.55
N GLN A 3 -11.12 19.25 -22.53
CA GLN A 3 -10.91 18.21 -21.51
C GLN A 3 -9.46 17.72 -21.40
N LYS A 4 -8.79 17.46 -22.56
CA LYS A 4 -7.36 17.10 -22.56
C LYS A 4 -6.47 18.19 -21.96
N ARG A 5 -6.81 19.46 -22.18
CA ARG A 5 -6.05 20.61 -21.62
C ARG A 5 -6.23 20.69 -20.11
N VAL A 6 -7.47 20.56 -19.63
CA VAL A 6 -7.76 20.56 -18.18
C VAL A 6 -7.08 19.40 -17.49
N HIS A 7 -7.15 18.20 -18.03
CA HIS A 7 -6.48 17.01 -17.52
C HIS A 7 -4.97 17.22 -17.39
N LYS A 8 -4.30 17.76 -18.42
CA LYS A 8 -2.86 18.09 -18.37
C LYS A 8 -2.54 19.14 -17.33
N LEU A 9 -3.38 20.17 -17.13
CA LEU A 9 -3.18 21.18 -16.11
C LEU A 9 -3.30 20.61 -14.70
N ARG A 10 -4.27 19.70 -14.46
CA ARG A 10 -4.42 18.98 -13.20
C ARG A 10 -3.22 18.07 -12.93
N ALA A 11 -2.76 17.32 -13.94
CA ALA A 11 -1.53 16.53 -13.83
C ALA A 11 -0.32 17.38 -13.48
N LYS A 12 -0.16 18.57 -14.13
CA LYS A 12 0.90 19.50 -13.81
C LYS A 12 0.81 20.02 -12.37
N ALA A 13 -0.40 20.32 -11.89
CA ALA A 13 -0.61 20.77 -10.51
C ALA A 13 -0.24 19.66 -9.50
N PHE A 14 -0.60 18.41 -9.77
CA PHE A 14 -0.17 17.26 -8.98
C PHE A 14 1.36 17.15 -8.95
N PHE A 15 2.02 17.18 -10.10
CA PHE A 15 3.49 17.13 -10.18
C PHE A 15 4.17 18.22 -9.38
N GLN A 16 3.61 19.42 -9.36
CA GLN A 16 4.15 20.52 -8.54
C GLN A 16 4.07 20.21 -7.05
N LEU A 17 2.96 19.62 -6.58
CA LEU A 17 2.80 19.18 -5.18
C LEU A 17 3.78 18.08 -4.79
N VAL A 18 4.04 17.13 -5.69
CA VAL A 18 5.00 16.04 -5.44
C VAL A 18 6.44 16.55 -5.36
N GLN A 19 6.74 17.69 -6.00
CA GLN A 19 8.06 18.35 -6.00
C GLN A 19 8.21 19.38 -4.89
N GLU A 20 7.13 19.75 -4.23
CA GLU A 20 7.13 20.81 -3.23
C GLU A 20 7.89 20.39 -1.97
N GLU A 21 8.73 21.30 -1.50
CA GLU A 21 9.47 21.18 -0.24
C GLU A 21 9.13 22.40 0.61
N GLU A 22 8.82 22.17 1.87
CA GLU A 22 8.44 23.18 2.85
C GLU A 22 9.12 22.87 4.18
N ASP A 23 9.66 23.87 4.85
CA ASP A 23 10.26 23.67 6.17
C ASP A 23 9.27 23.09 7.17
N GLY A 24 9.70 22.08 7.90
CA GLY A 24 8.85 21.36 8.85
C GLY A 24 7.80 20.44 8.21
N MET A 25 7.86 20.19 6.89
CA MET A 25 7.01 19.23 6.21
C MET A 25 7.78 17.94 5.89
N LEU A 26 7.24 16.81 6.33
CA LEU A 26 7.68 15.50 5.89
C LEU A 26 6.79 15.00 4.77
N THR A 27 7.37 14.65 3.64
CA THR A 27 6.66 14.01 2.52
C THR A 27 7.02 12.54 2.46
N LEU A 28 6.02 11.66 2.41
CA LEU A 28 6.15 10.23 2.14
C LEU A 28 5.31 9.89 0.92
N SER A 29 5.89 9.20 -0.05
CA SER A 29 5.16 8.63 -1.18
C SER A 29 5.21 7.12 -1.13
N PHE A 30 4.13 6.43 -1.45
CA PHE A 30 4.07 4.99 -1.37
C PHE A 30 3.22 4.36 -2.45
N ASP A 31 3.62 3.15 -2.84
CA ASP A 31 2.91 2.32 -3.82
C ASP A 31 3.32 0.85 -3.69
N CYS A 32 2.50 -0.02 -4.29
CA CYS A 32 2.78 -1.44 -4.42
C CYS A 32 3.43 -1.76 -5.76
N GLN A 33 4.57 -2.45 -5.73
CA GLN A 33 5.15 -3.00 -6.94
C GLN A 33 4.22 -4.06 -7.55
N LYS A 34 4.28 -4.21 -8.88
CA LYS A 34 3.70 -5.36 -9.57
C LYS A 34 4.18 -6.66 -8.92
N TYR A 35 3.34 -7.68 -8.93
CA TYR A 35 3.64 -8.98 -8.33
C TYR A 35 4.97 -9.56 -8.80
N SER A 36 5.77 -10.06 -7.85
CA SER A 36 6.99 -10.81 -8.12
C SER A 36 6.69 -12.30 -8.01
N PRO A 37 6.55 -13.02 -9.16
CA PRO A 37 6.16 -14.43 -9.15
C PRO A 37 7.29 -15.31 -8.62
N MET A 38 6.93 -16.33 -7.85
CA MET A 38 7.86 -17.33 -7.31
C MET A 38 7.42 -18.75 -7.67
N PRO A 39 8.32 -19.56 -8.24
CA PRO A 39 9.63 -19.18 -8.78
C PRO A 39 9.52 -18.39 -10.07
N LYS A 40 10.49 -17.52 -10.37
CA LYS A 40 10.68 -16.94 -11.70
C LYS A 40 11.58 -17.89 -12.50
N LEU A 41 11.07 -18.38 -13.61
CA LEU A 41 11.75 -19.32 -14.50
C LEU A 41 11.68 -18.80 -15.94
N PRO A 42 12.64 -19.18 -16.82
CA PRO A 42 12.71 -18.69 -18.19
C PRO A 42 11.75 -19.41 -19.14
N ASP A 43 10.80 -20.14 -18.62
CA ASP A 43 9.89 -20.98 -19.41
C ASP A 43 8.55 -20.32 -19.66
N GLN A 44 8.02 -20.54 -20.85
CA GLN A 44 6.69 -20.08 -21.26
C GLN A 44 5.56 -20.72 -20.42
N SER A 45 5.77 -21.91 -19.88
CA SER A 45 4.81 -22.56 -18.99
C SER A 45 4.51 -21.75 -17.72
N THR A 46 5.48 -20.96 -17.24
CA THR A 46 5.30 -20.07 -16.08
C THR A 46 4.25 -19.00 -16.33
N TYR A 47 4.09 -18.55 -17.57
CA TYR A 47 3.08 -17.55 -17.93
C TYR A 47 1.65 -18.08 -17.81
N TYR A 48 1.46 -19.37 -18.04
CA TYR A 48 0.15 -20.03 -18.00
C TYR A 48 -0.15 -20.70 -16.66
N SER A 49 0.83 -20.78 -15.76
CA SER A 49 0.69 -21.39 -14.44
C SER A 49 0.40 -20.34 -13.38
N ARG A 50 -0.46 -20.68 -12.43
CA ARG A 50 -0.65 -19.88 -11.23
C ARG A 50 0.62 -19.98 -10.38
N GLN A 51 1.16 -18.84 -9.95
CA GLN A 51 2.37 -18.77 -9.14
C GLN A 51 2.07 -18.14 -7.78
N LEU A 52 2.94 -18.42 -6.81
CA LEU A 52 2.97 -17.67 -5.56
C LEU A 52 3.64 -16.32 -5.79
N TYR A 53 3.34 -15.35 -4.93
CA TYR A 53 3.85 -14.00 -5.09
C TYR A 53 4.61 -13.53 -3.86
N LEU A 54 5.71 -12.82 -4.11
CA LEU A 54 6.28 -11.88 -3.16
C LEU A 54 5.66 -10.50 -3.45
N TYR A 55 5.14 -9.87 -2.42
CA TYR A 55 4.66 -8.50 -2.45
C TYR A 55 5.74 -7.55 -1.96
N ASN A 56 5.84 -6.39 -2.60
CA ASN A 56 6.69 -5.29 -2.21
C ASN A 56 5.87 -4.00 -2.20
N PHE A 57 5.66 -3.45 -1.01
CA PHE A 57 5.08 -2.15 -0.80
C PHE A 57 6.19 -1.19 -0.41
N THR A 58 6.47 -0.20 -1.24
CA THR A 58 7.60 0.71 -1.03
C THR A 58 7.13 2.10 -0.59
N ILE A 59 7.74 2.62 0.47
CA ILE A 59 7.57 3.99 0.95
C ILE A 59 8.88 4.74 0.72
N VAL A 60 8.79 5.88 0.03
CA VAL A 60 9.92 6.79 -0.21
C VAL A 60 9.73 8.06 0.59
N GLN A 61 10.74 8.45 1.37
CA GLN A 61 10.76 9.67 2.15
C GLN A 61 11.45 10.80 1.36
N GLY A 62 10.80 11.95 1.33
CA GLY A 62 11.25 13.14 0.61
C GLY A 62 10.37 13.47 -0.59
N SER A 63 10.62 14.63 -1.20
CA SER A 63 9.95 15.06 -2.43
C SER A 63 10.42 14.22 -3.63
N SER A 64 9.75 14.37 -4.78
CA SER A 64 10.20 13.68 -6.00
C SER A 64 11.55 14.17 -6.54
N LYS A 65 12.09 15.28 -6.01
CA LYS A 65 13.43 15.76 -6.31
C LYS A 65 14.51 15.08 -5.48
N ALA A 66 14.15 14.46 -4.38
CA ALA A 66 15.09 13.78 -3.50
C ALA A 66 15.83 12.66 -4.24
N LYS A 67 17.13 12.56 -4.00
CA LYS A 67 17.95 11.45 -4.49
C LYS A 67 17.54 10.18 -3.76
N LEU A 68 17.17 9.14 -4.52
CA LEU A 68 16.84 7.83 -3.97
C LEU A 68 18.06 7.15 -3.37
N SER A 69 17.90 6.59 -2.19
CA SER A 69 18.91 5.78 -1.50
C SER A 69 18.21 4.79 -0.56
N PRO A 70 18.88 3.71 -0.12
CA PRO A 70 18.31 2.81 0.89
C PRO A 70 17.92 3.52 2.20
N ALA A 71 18.58 4.63 2.54
CA ALA A 71 18.29 5.37 3.76
C ALA A 71 16.93 6.11 3.76
N ASN A 72 16.41 6.45 2.57
CA ASN A 72 15.12 7.13 2.43
C ASN A 72 14.07 6.31 1.66
N THR A 73 14.36 5.04 1.39
CA THR A 73 13.47 4.12 0.68
C THR A 73 13.27 2.87 1.52
N PHE A 74 12.02 2.55 1.83
CA PHE A 74 11.64 1.47 2.74
C PHE A 74 10.72 0.49 2.02
N ALA A 75 11.20 -0.74 1.80
CA ALA A 75 10.47 -1.81 1.14
C ALA A 75 9.87 -2.75 2.18
N TYR A 76 8.55 -2.73 2.31
CA TYR A 76 7.79 -3.68 3.11
C TYR A 76 7.48 -4.89 2.26
N CYS A 77 8.06 -6.03 2.62
CA CYS A 77 7.99 -7.25 1.84
C CYS A 77 7.28 -8.36 2.62
N TRP A 78 6.45 -9.13 1.94
CA TRP A 78 5.79 -10.33 2.49
C TRP A 78 5.39 -11.29 1.37
N THR A 79 5.20 -12.55 1.72
CA THR A 79 4.73 -13.58 0.80
C THR A 79 3.23 -13.77 0.90
N GLU A 80 2.63 -14.20 -0.19
CA GLU A 80 1.17 -14.35 -0.33
C GLU A 80 0.56 -15.32 0.69
N ASP A 81 1.31 -16.33 1.12
CA ASP A 81 0.88 -17.27 2.16
C ASP A 81 0.80 -16.63 3.55
N THR A 82 1.61 -15.61 3.81
CA THR A 82 1.65 -14.95 5.12
C THR A 82 0.53 -13.94 5.27
N PHE A 83 0.41 -13.01 4.32
CA PHE A 83 -0.62 -11.97 4.36
C PHE A 83 -1.20 -11.68 2.97
N ALA A 84 -2.47 -11.30 2.95
CA ALA A 84 -3.12 -10.77 1.76
C ALA A 84 -2.48 -9.43 1.31
N LYS A 85 -2.78 -9.01 0.10
CA LYS A 85 -2.44 -7.65 -0.38
C LYS A 85 -3.69 -6.77 -0.28
N SER A 86 -4.00 -6.33 0.91
CA SER A 86 -5.23 -5.56 1.20
C SER A 86 -4.97 -4.28 1.98
N SER A 87 -6.03 -3.54 2.26
CA SER A 87 -5.95 -2.27 2.99
C SER A 87 -5.41 -2.41 4.42
N ASN A 88 -5.53 -3.57 5.07
CA ASN A 88 -4.99 -3.80 6.42
C ASN A 88 -3.47 -3.82 6.40
N GLU A 89 -2.89 -4.58 5.49
CA GLU A 89 -1.45 -4.74 5.33
C GLU A 89 -0.79 -3.42 4.95
N ILE A 90 -1.35 -2.73 3.94
CA ILE A 90 -0.85 -1.44 3.48
C ILE A 90 -0.93 -0.37 4.60
N ALA A 91 -2.08 -0.27 5.29
CA ALA A 91 -2.24 0.67 6.40
C ALA A 91 -1.28 0.35 7.56
N SER A 92 -1.03 -0.94 7.85
CA SER A 92 -0.09 -1.36 8.89
C SER A 92 1.35 -1.01 8.54
N ALA A 93 1.76 -1.17 7.28
CA ALA A 93 3.08 -0.77 6.81
C ALA A 93 3.29 0.75 6.91
N VAL A 94 2.29 1.55 6.51
CA VAL A 94 2.33 3.02 6.68
C VAL A 94 2.37 3.39 8.16
N TYR A 95 1.54 2.75 9.00
CA TYR A 95 1.51 2.98 10.45
C TYR A 95 2.89 2.71 11.08
N HIS A 96 3.51 1.57 10.76
CA HIS A 96 4.86 1.24 11.20
C HIS A 96 5.88 2.30 10.76
N ARG A 97 5.83 2.76 9.48
CA ARG A 97 6.75 3.81 9.01
C ARG A 97 6.59 5.10 9.80
N LEU A 98 5.34 5.53 10.04
CA LEU A 98 5.06 6.73 10.83
C LEU A 98 5.55 6.60 12.28
N PHE A 99 5.44 5.41 12.87
CA PHE A 99 5.93 5.13 14.22
C PHE A 99 7.48 5.16 14.29
N SER A 100 8.16 4.64 13.27
CA SER A 100 9.63 4.56 13.20
C SER A 100 10.31 5.81 12.65
N THR A 101 9.56 6.89 12.39
CA THR A 101 10.09 8.14 11.84
C THR A 101 10.50 9.10 12.95
N ASP A 102 11.65 9.77 12.77
CA ASP A 102 12.02 10.90 13.61
C ASP A 102 11.18 12.13 13.22
N TRP A 103 10.44 12.65 14.18
CA TRP A 103 9.53 13.80 14.01
C TRP A 103 10.13 15.12 14.52
N THR A 104 11.42 15.17 14.80
CA THR A 104 12.09 16.39 15.26
C THR A 104 11.97 17.48 14.20
N GLY A 105 11.42 18.63 14.59
CA GLY A 105 11.20 19.77 13.68
C GLY A 105 10.05 19.62 12.67
N ILE A 106 9.36 18.48 12.62
CA ILE A 106 8.27 18.23 11.67
C ILE A 106 6.93 18.65 12.28
N THR A 107 6.19 19.48 11.55
CA THR A 107 4.85 19.97 11.96
C THR A 107 3.73 19.54 11.02
N LYS A 108 4.08 19.04 9.83
CA LYS A 108 3.15 18.67 8.77
C LYS A 108 3.59 17.36 8.12
N LEU A 109 2.64 16.46 7.90
CA LEU A 109 2.85 15.24 7.14
C LEU A 109 2.10 15.32 5.83
N ARG A 110 2.81 15.08 4.72
CA ARG A 110 2.22 14.88 3.40
C ARG A 110 2.43 13.45 2.95
N LEU A 111 1.35 12.81 2.54
CA LEU A 111 1.32 11.47 1.99
C LEU A 111 0.87 11.52 0.53
N ILE A 112 1.55 10.80 -0.35
CA ILE A 112 1.25 10.73 -1.77
C ILE A 112 1.16 9.25 -2.15
N ALA A 113 0.04 8.84 -2.73
CA ALA A 113 -0.20 7.45 -3.12
C ALA A 113 -0.99 7.39 -4.43
N ASP A 114 -1.00 6.24 -5.09
CA ASP A 114 -1.88 5.99 -6.21
C ASP A 114 -3.36 5.94 -5.79
N CYS A 115 -4.26 5.92 -6.78
CA CYS A 115 -5.71 5.93 -6.53
C CYS A 115 -6.32 4.54 -6.26
N CYS A 116 -5.54 3.49 -6.04
CA CYS A 116 -6.07 2.15 -5.81
C CYS A 116 -6.99 2.12 -4.58
N GLY A 117 -8.30 1.89 -4.79
CA GLY A 117 -9.32 1.92 -3.73
C GLY A 117 -9.15 0.78 -2.72
N GLY A 118 -8.79 -0.42 -3.19
CA GLY A 118 -8.55 -1.58 -2.35
C GLY A 118 -7.32 -1.43 -1.43
N GLN A 119 -6.38 -0.58 -1.80
CA GLN A 119 -5.09 -0.44 -1.12
C GLN A 119 -4.92 0.93 -0.44
N ASN A 120 -4.98 2.02 -1.17
CA ASN A 120 -4.52 3.34 -0.74
C ASN A 120 -5.66 4.35 -0.51
N LYS A 121 -6.62 4.44 -1.44
CA LYS A 121 -7.70 5.43 -1.39
C LYS A 121 -8.96 4.89 -0.75
N ASN A 122 -8.93 4.65 0.53
CA ASN A 122 -10.04 4.07 1.29
C ASN A 122 -10.17 4.65 2.71
N THR A 123 -11.26 4.32 3.38
CA THR A 123 -11.52 4.77 4.75
C THR A 123 -10.60 4.13 5.77
N THR A 124 -10.02 2.96 5.46
CA THR A 124 -9.05 2.27 6.32
C THR A 124 -7.78 3.11 6.46
N MET A 125 -7.25 3.61 5.34
CA MET A 125 -6.09 4.48 5.35
C MET A 125 -6.37 5.79 6.11
N VAL A 126 -7.47 6.46 5.82
CA VAL A 126 -7.85 7.71 6.51
C VAL A 126 -8.05 7.48 8.01
N GLY A 127 -8.70 6.39 8.40
CA GLY A 127 -8.96 6.06 9.79
C GLY A 127 -7.69 5.67 10.56
N MET A 128 -6.78 4.92 9.95
CA MET A 128 -5.48 4.61 10.53
C MET A 128 -4.66 5.88 10.74
N LEU A 129 -4.62 6.77 9.74
CA LEU A 129 -3.91 8.06 9.87
C LEU A 129 -4.53 8.94 10.97
N ALA A 130 -5.86 8.93 11.10
CA ALA A 130 -6.55 9.61 12.18
C ALA A 130 -6.15 9.05 13.56
N LYS A 131 -6.11 7.72 13.69
CA LYS A 131 -5.66 7.05 14.93
C LYS A 131 -4.20 7.41 15.26
N TRP A 132 -3.30 7.29 14.28
CA TRP A 132 -1.91 7.67 14.48
C TRP A 132 -1.79 9.14 14.92
N LEU A 133 -2.50 10.04 14.26
CA LEU A 133 -2.46 11.48 14.55
C LEU A 133 -2.90 11.79 15.98
N THR A 134 -3.96 11.13 16.50
CA THR A 134 -4.47 11.38 17.85
C THR A 134 -3.68 10.70 18.94
N ASP A 135 -3.14 9.51 18.69
CA ASP A 135 -2.59 8.62 19.71
C ASP A 135 -1.06 8.67 19.79
N LYS A 136 -0.38 8.69 18.66
CA LYS A 136 1.08 8.52 18.57
C LYS A 136 1.84 9.72 18.05
N ALA A 137 1.21 10.54 17.20
CA ALA A 137 1.90 11.66 16.60
C ALA A 137 2.28 12.72 17.64
N PRO A 138 3.49 13.29 17.56
CA PRO A 138 3.90 14.40 18.42
C PRO A 138 2.93 15.57 18.34
N SER A 139 2.86 16.36 19.42
CA SER A 139 1.89 17.47 19.51
C SER A 139 2.11 18.60 18.51
N ASN A 140 3.35 18.73 18.00
CA ASN A 140 3.73 19.67 16.93
C ASN A 140 3.19 19.27 15.54
N VAL A 141 2.94 17.99 15.29
CA VAL A 141 2.31 17.52 14.05
C VAL A 141 0.81 17.85 14.10
N LYS A 142 0.41 18.87 13.34
CA LYS A 142 -0.95 19.43 13.39
C LYS A 142 -1.88 18.86 12.33
N ASN A 143 -1.34 18.58 11.14
CA ASN A 143 -2.10 18.22 9.97
C ASN A 143 -1.45 17.07 9.23
N ILE A 144 -2.29 16.21 8.66
CA ILE A 144 -1.92 15.23 7.64
C ILE A 144 -2.60 15.62 6.35
N GLU A 145 -1.86 15.63 5.26
CA GLU A 145 -2.35 15.80 3.90
C GLU A 145 -2.13 14.49 3.14
N LEU A 146 -3.19 13.92 2.57
CA LEU A 146 -3.12 12.73 1.74
C LEU A 146 -3.56 13.10 0.32
N ILE A 147 -2.68 12.89 -0.66
CA ILE A 147 -2.84 13.37 -2.05
C ILE A 147 -2.82 12.18 -3.00
N PHE A 148 -3.74 12.21 -3.97
CA PHE A 148 -3.88 11.21 -5.02
C PHE A 148 -3.69 11.82 -6.39
N PRO A 149 -3.04 11.12 -7.34
CA PRO A 149 -2.81 11.60 -8.70
C PRO A 149 -4.10 11.72 -9.52
N VAL A 150 -3.96 12.35 -10.67
CA VAL A 150 -4.94 12.24 -11.76
C VAL A 150 -4.73 10.90 -12.45
N VAL A 151 -5.81 10.27 -12.90
CA VAL A 151 -5.77 9.00 -13.65
C VAL A 151 -4.78 9.07 -14.82
N GLY A 152 -3.94 8.05 -14.95
CA GLY A 152 -2.89 7.98 -15.98
C GLY A 152 -1.66 8.89 -15.74
N HIS A 153 -1.59 9.58 -14.59
CA HIS A 153 -0.48 10.43 -14.20
C HIS A 153 0.01 10.12 -12.78
N SER A 154 0.09 8.85 -12.44
CA SER A 154 0.46 8.35 -11.11
C SER A 154 1.96 8.18 -10.88
N PHE A 155 2.82 8.71 -11.79
CA PHE A 155 4.27 8.56 -11.63
C PHE A 155 4.77 9.29 -10.39
N ILE A 156 5.07 8.52 -9.34
CA ILE A 156 5.53 8.97 -8.02
C ILE A 156 6.90 8.33 -7.67
N PRO A 157 7.60 8.80 -6.63
CA PRO A 157 8.93 8.29 -6.28
C PRO A 157 9.08 6.76 -6.21
N PRO A 158 8.16 5.96 -5.64
CA PRO A 158 8.23 4.50 -5.66
C PRO A 158 8.38 3.89 -7.05
N ASP A 159 7.72 4.44 -8.08
CA ASP A 159 7.82 3.92 -9.45
C ASP A 159 9.25 3.92 -9.98
N ARG A 160 10.05 4.91 -9.59
CA ARG A 160 11.48 4.97 -9.97
C ARG A 160 12.27 3.84 -9.31
N VAL A 161 11.94 3.50 -8.07
CA VAL A 161 12.55 2.38 -7.34
C VAL A 161 12.17 1.06 -8.01
N PHE A 162 10.88 0.89 -8.33
CA PHE A 162 10.39 -0.30 -9.02
C PHE A 162 11.05 -0.49 -10.39
N GLY A 163 11.24 0.60 -11.15
CA GLY A 163 11.96 0.55 -12.41
C GLY A 163 13.41 0.06 -12.29
N LEU A 164 14.12 0.43 -11.21
CA LEU A 164 15.47 -0.05 -10.93
C LEU A 164 15.47 -1.53 -10.52
N ILE A 165 14.58 -1.93 -9.63
CA ILE A 165 14.41 -3.32 -9.20
C ILE A 165 14.08 -4.20 -10.42
N GLU A 166 13.10 -3.81 -11.23
CA GLU A 166 12.70 -4.56 -12.42
C GLU A 166 13.82 -4.72 -13.43
N LYS A 167 14.65 -3.69 -13.62
CA LYS A 167 15.81 -3.76 -14.50
C LYS A 167 16.79 -4.86 -14.06
N ASP A 168 16.99 -5.03 -12.75
CA ASP A 168 17.89 -6.07 -12.22
C ASP A 168 17.21 -7.45 -12.19
N VAL A 169 15.90 -7.51 -11.90
CA VAL A 169 15.11 -8.76 -11.99
C VAL A 169 15.11 -9.32 -13.41
N ARG A 170 15.07 -8.47 -14.44
CA ARG A 170 15.14 -8.90 -15.86
C ARG A 170 16.48 -9.50 -16.25
N LYS A 171 17.58 -9.11 -15.59
CA LYS A 171 18.91 -9.69 -15.81
C LYS A 171 19.05 -11.10 -15.21
N ARG A 172 18.16 -11.48 -14.29
CA ARG A 172 18.17 -12.80 -13.68
C ARG A 172 17.26 -13.72 -14.48
N GLU A 173 17.82 -14.78 -15.02
CA GLU A 173 17.05 -15.80 -15.74
C GLU A 173 16.15 -16.56 -14.79
N ILE A 174 16.69 -16.97 -13.63
CA ILE A 174 16.00 -17.73 -12.59
C ILE A 174 16.07 -16.97 -11.26
N ILE A 175 14.93 -16.89 -10.55
CA ILE A 175 14.85 -16.51 -9.15
C ILE A 175 13.97 -17.55 -8.46
N LYS A 176 14.60 -18.41 -7.65
CA LYS A 176 13.92 -19.58 -7.06
C LYS A 176 12.92 -19.21 -5.97
N ASN A 177 13.24 -18.23 -5.12
CA ASN A 177 12.51 -17.95 -3.88
C ASN A 177 12.45 -16.45 -3.54
N ALA A 178 11.82 -16.10 -2.43
CA ALA A 178 11.69 -14.72 -1.96
C ALA A 178 13.06 -14.07 -1.70
N GLU A 179 14.02 -14.79 -1.15
CA GLU A 179 15.33 -14.26 -0.82
C GLU A 179 16.07 -13.74 -2.06
N GLY A 180 15.95 -14.44 -3.21
CA GLY A 180 16.50 -13.98 -4.48
C GLY A 180 15.98 -12.59 -4.89
N TYR A 181 14.71 -12.29 -4.65
CA TYR A 181 14.14 -10.95 -4.87
C TYR A 181 14.60 -9.97 -3.81
N LEU A 182 14.58 -10.35 -2.53
CA LEU A 182 15.00 -9.49 -1.43
C LEU A 182 16.44 -9.01 -1.61
N ASN A 183 17.34 -9.89 -2.09
CA ASN A 183 18.72 -9.54 -2.40
C ASN A 183 18.86 -8.49 -3.52
N ILE A 184 17.90 -8.41 -4.45
CA ILE A 184 17.84 -7.34 -5.46
C ILE A 184 17.28 -6.06 -4.84
N ILE A 185 16.16 -6.14 -4.14
CA ILE A 185 15.44 -5.01 -3.51
C ILE A 185 16.36 -4.27 -2.52
N LYS A 186 17.16 -5.00 -1.75
CA LYS A 186 18.14 -4.49 -0.77
C LYS A 186 19.15 -3.48 -1.36
N ASN A 187 19.44 -3.55 -2.65
CA ASN A 187 20.34 -2.59 -3.29
C ASN A 187 19.75 -1.18 -3.39
N TYR A 188 18.43 -1.07 -3.31
CA TYR A 188 17.68 0.18 -3.55
C TYR A 188 16.89 0.65 -2.35
N SER A 189 16.68 -0.21 -1.33
CA SER A 189 15.82 0.09 -0.19
C SER A 189 16.23 -0.65 1.07
N THR A 190 15.87 -0.09 2.22
CA THR A 190 15.86 -0.81 3.49
C THR A 190 14.66 -1.76 3.51
N ILE A 191 14.93 -3.05 3.67
CA ILE A 191 13.87 -4.07 3.72
C ILE A 191 13.29 -4.17 5.11
N ILE A 192 11.96 -4.25 5.18
CA ILE A 192 11.18 -4.52 6.39
C ILE A 192 10.24 -5.67 6.05
N GLU A 193 10.34 -6.76 6.80
CA GLU A 193 9.43 -7.88 6.63
C GLU A 193 8.12 -7.60 7.37
N LEU A 194 7.02 -7.53 6.62
CA LEU A 194 5.70 -7.28 7.18
C LEU A 194 5.27 -8.45 8.07
N GLY A 195 4.77 -8.16 9.26
CA GLY A 195 4.36 -9.16 10.25
C GLY A 195 5.51 -9.70 11.11
N LYS A 196 6.75 -9.25 10.90
CA LYS A 196 7.90 -9.66 11.72
C LYS A 196 8.41 -8.52 12.59
N GLY A 197 8.93 -8.87 13.75
CA GLY A 197 9.48 -7.90 14.73
C GLY A 197 8.44 -6.86 15.13
N ASP A 198 8.79 -5.60 14.99
CA ASP A 198 7.93 -4.47 15.35
C ASP A 198 6.90 -4.10 14.24
N CYS A 199 7.04 -4.66 13.06
CA CYS A 199 6.16 -4.38 11.93
C CYS A 199 4.92 -5.29 11.94
N LYS A 200 4.02 -5.06 12.88
CA LYS A 200 2.80 -5.85 13.07
C LYS A 200 1.71 -5.45 12.07
N VAL A 201 0.86 -6.42 11.74
CA VAL A 201 -0.34 -6.21 10.91
C VAL A 201 -1.56 -6.14 11.81
N TYR A 202 -2.44 -5.16 11.57
CA TYR A 202 -3.65 -4.92 12.36
C TYR A 202 -4.91 -4.99 11.54
N ASN A 203 -6.01 -5.48 12.12
CA ASN A 203 -7.35 -5.45 11.51
C ASN A 203 -7.97 -4.04 11.61
N TRP A 204 -7.41 -3.11 10.83
CA TRP A 204 -7.91 -1.74 10.72
C TRP A 204 -9.32 -1.69 10.15
N ARG A 205 -9.55 -2.45 9.05
CA ARG A 205 -10.78 -2.39 8.26
C ARG A 205 -12.03 -2.66 9.11
N ASP A 206 -12.05 -3.76 9.84
CA ASP A 206 -13.23 -4.14 10.62
C ASP A 206 -13.38 -3.29 11.88
N SER A 207 -12.27 -2.97 12.53
CA SER A 207 -12.28 -2.09 13.69
C SER A 207 -12.81 -0.70 13.36
N LEU A 208 -12.41 -0.13 12.22
CA LEU A 208 -12.86 1.18 11.77
C LEU A 208 -14.33 1.23 11.38
N LYS A 209 -14.92 0.13 10.88
CA LYS A 209 -16.36 0.04 10.61
C LYS A 209 -17.23 0.34 11.85
N THR A 210 -16.71 0.05 13.05
CA THR A 210 -17.42 0.29 14.31
C THR A 210 -17.34 1.73 14.79
N ILE A 211 -16.36 2.50 14.31
CA ILE A 211 -16.02 3.86 14.73
C ILE A 211 -16.45 4.90 13.68
N LEU A 212 -16.15 4.64 12.42
CA LEU A 212 -16.41 5.61 11.34
C LEU A 212 -17.85 5.53 10.85
N LYS A 213 -18.36 6.67 10.42
CA LYS A 213 -19.60 6.76 9.63
C LYS A 213 -19.37 6.13 8.25
N ASP A 214 -20.46 5.74 7.61
CA ASP A 214 -20.42 5.37 6.20
C ASP A 214 -20.00 6.57 5.35
N VAL A 215 -19.22 6.32 4.30
CA VAL A 215 -18.58 7.35 3.45
C VAL A 215 -19.58 8.37 2.91
N GLY A 216 -20.79 7.93 2.56
CA GLY A 216 -21.85 8.84 2.11
C GLY A 216 -22.24 9.92 3.13
N SER A 217 -21.98 9.66 4.42
CA SER A 217 -22.25 10.60 5.52
C SER A 217 -21.08 11.54 5.87
N TRP A 218 -19.98 11.51 5.09
CA TRP A 218 -18.84 12.39 5.33
C TRP A 218 -19.04 13.80 4.77
N HIS A 219 -20.12 14.00 4.01
CA HIS A 219 -20.53 15.29 3.42
C HIS A 219 -19.51 15.88 2.43
N PHE A 220 -18.70 15.04 1.80
CA PHE A 220 -17.90 15.37 0.64
C PHE A 220 -17.72 14.14 -0.25
N PRO A 221 -17.52 14.29 -1.57
CA PRO A 221 -17.44 13.17 -2.51
C PRO A 221 -16.08 12.46 -2.40
N PHE A 222 -16.00 11.47 -1.52
CA PHE A 222 -14.75 10.76 -1.19
C PHE A 222 -14.01 10.28 -2.43
N GLN A 223 -14.68 9.56 -3.32
CA GLN A 223 -14.05 8.98 -4.52
C GLN A 223 -13.52 10.04 -5.49
N LYS A 224 -14.19 11.19 -5.60
CA LYS A 224 -13.77 12.28 -6.49
C LYS A 224 -12.71 13.19 -5.87
N SER A 225 -12.53 13.18 -4.56
CA SER A 225 -11.55 14.03 -3.87
C SER A 225 -10.13 13.62 -4.23
N LYS A 226 -9.29 14.60 -4.53
CA LYS A 226 -7.86 14.42 -4.87
C LYS A 226 -6.95 14.68 -3.68
N ARG A 227 -7.41 15.46 -2.70
CA ARG A 227 -6.66 15.80 -1.49
C ARG A 227 -7.56 15.61 -0.28
N PHE A 228 -7.02 14.97 0.75
CA PHE A 228 -7.64 14.84 2.04
C PHE A 228 -6.79 15.52 3.08
N TYR A 229 -7.44 16.23 3.99
CA TYR A 229 -6.79 16.81 5.16
C TYR A 229 -7.38 16.21 6.42
N ILE A 230 -6.52 15.74 7.29
CA ILE A 230 -6.89 15.18 8.59
C ILE A 230 -6.28 16.08 9.65
N ARG A 231 -7.10 16.57 10.58
CA ARG A 231 -6.67 17.47 11.65
C ARG A 231 -7.28 17.04 12.98
N ARG A 232 -6.53 17.16 14.06
CA ARG A 232 -7.06 16.93 15.42
C ARG A 232 -8.16 17.93 15.74
N THR A 233 -9.17 17.48 16.49
CA THR A 233 -10.14 18.36 17.14
C THR A 233 -9.48 19.17 18.26
N LYS A 234 -10.15 20.19 18.76
CA LYS A 234 -9.68 20.97 19.90
C LYS A 234 -9.47 20.09 21.17
N SER A 235 -10.34 19.11 21.36
CA SER A 235 -10.25 18.13 22.46
C SER A 235 -9.10 17.09 22.28
N LYS A 236 -8.50 17.01 21.09
CA LYS A 236 -7.43 16.08 20.73
C LYS A 236 -7.78 14.58 20.80
N VAL A 237 -9.02 14.23 21.11
CA VAL A 237 -9.50 12.83 21.18
C VAL A 237 -10.08 12.30 19.88
N ASP A 238 -10.28 13.20 18.90
CA ASP A 238 -10.88 12.89 17.61
C ASP A 238 -10.27 13.76 16.51
N VAL A 239 -10.67 13.50 15.27
CA VAL A 239 -10.25 14.24 14.10
C VAL A 239 -11.42 14.82 13.34
N VAL A 240 -11.11 15.82 12.52
CA VAL A 240 -11.96 16.31 11.45
C VAL A 240 -11.25 16.10 10.13
N VAL A 241 -12.01 15.67 9.13
CA VAL A 241 -11.51 15.37 7.79
C VAL A 241 -12.17 16.29 6.77
N LYS A 242 -11.40 16.67 5.77
CA LYS A 242 -11.85 17.45 4.63
C LYS A 242 -11.35 16.81 3.35
N GLY A 243 -12.19 16.73 2.33
CA GLY A 243 -11.82 16.32 0.97
C GLY A 243 -11.94 17.49 0.00
N ASP A 244 -10.90 17.73 -0.78
CA ASP A 244 -10.90 18.71 -1.87
C ASP A 244 -10.82 17.99 -3.23
N LEU A 245 -11.63 18.44 -4.18
CA LEU A 245 -11.73 17.87 -5.53
C LEU A 245 -10.53 18.27 -6.40
N TYR A 246 -9.87 19.37 -6.07
CA TYR A 246 -8.82 20.00 -6.86
C TYR A 246 -7.56 20.22 -6.05
N TYR A 247 -6.43 20.33 -6.74
CA TYR A 247 -5.12 20.44 -6.06
C TYR A 247 -4.85 21.82 -5.47
N ARG A 248 -5.37 22.87 -6.09
CA ARG A 248 -5.08 24.27 -5.71
C ARG A 248 -6.23 24.99 -5.03
N LEU A 249 -7.43 24.42 -5.09
CA LEU A 249 -8.60 24.98 -4.44
C LEU A 249 -8.76 24.36 -3.05
N ASN A 250 -9.13 25.18 -2.08
CA ASN A 250 -9.29 24.83 -0.69
C ASN A 250 -10.75 25.12 -0.27
N GLU A 251 -11.70 24.53 -1.00
CA GLU A 251 -13.14 24.80 -0.86
C GLU A 251 -13.83 23.85 0.12
N GLY A 252 -13.24 22.68 0.40
CA GLY A 252 -13.83 21.68 1.28
C GLY A 252 -13.94 22.15 2.72
N GLN A 253 -14.96 21.66 3.43
CA GLN A 253 -15.17 21.92 4.84
C GLN A 253 -14.75 20.72 5.70
N PHE A 254 -14.12 21.00 6.83
CA PHE A 254 -13.81 19.98 7.82
C PHE A 254 -15.08 19.41 8.46
N ARG A 255 -15.20 18.08 8.48
CA ARG A 255 -16.34 17.34 9.02
C ARG A 255 -15.87 16.26 9.98
N GLY A 256 -16.63 16.01 11.02
CA GLY A 256 -16.43 14.85 11.90
C GLY A 256 -16.89 13.58 11.18
N VAL A 257 -15.99 12.59 11.13
CA VAL A 257 -16.20 11.33 10.40
C VAL A 257 -16.54 10.15 11.32
N THR A 258 -16.50 10.35 12.63
CA THR A 258 -16.85 9.35 13.63
C THR A 258 -18.36 9.29 13.89
N ARG A 259 -18.84 8.12 14.28
CA ARG A 259 -20.25 7.90 14.67
C ARG A 259 -20.57 8.67 15.95
N LYS A 260 -21.86 8.92 16.19
CA LYS A 260 -22.34 9.56 17.43
C LYS A 260 -21.82 8.77 18.65
N ASN A 261 -21.35 9.47 19.65
CA ASN A 261 -20.77 8.91 20.89
C ASN A 261 -19.53 8.01 20.68
N LYS A 262 -18.89 8.09 19.52
CA LYS A 262 -17.61 7.45 19.23
C LYS A 262 -16.54 8.50 18.92
N ASN A 263 -15.32 8.16 19.17
CA ASN A 263 -14.15 8.94 18.76
C ASN A 263 -13.02 8.00 18.35
N ILE A 264 -12.03 8.55 17.66
CA ILE A 264 -10.97 7.74 17.09
C ILE A 264 -10.04 7.10 18.15
N ASN A 265 -9.96 7.67 19.35
CA ASN A 265 -9.16 7.09 20.43
C ASN A 265 -9.73 5.75 20.95
N MET A 266 -11.04 5.52 20.78
CA MET A 266 -11.66 4.23 21.12
C MET A 266 -11.24 3.09 20.17
N LEU A 267 -10.60 3.40 19.06
CA LEU A 267 -10.13 2.41 18.11
C LEU A 267 -8.96 1.61 18.72
N ASN A 268 -9.12 0.30 18.75
CA ASN A 268 -8.07 -0.63 19.19
C ASN A 268 -8.07 -1.86 18.27
N PRO A 269 -7.44 -1.76 17.08
CA PRO A 269 -7.46 -2.87 16.12
C PRO A 269 -6.63 -4.05 16.65
N PRO A 270 -7.18 -5.28 16.62
CA PRO A 270 -6.43 -6.48 16.98
C PRO A 270 -5.32 -6.75 15.96
N GLU A 271 -4.26 -7.39 16.42
CA GLU A 271 -3.19 -7.88 15.56
C GLU A 271 -3.67 -9.07 14.73
N ILE A 272 -3.26 -9.13 13.48
CA ILE A 272 -3.47 -10.25 12.56
C ILE A 272 -2.12 -10.95 12.41
N HIS A 273 -2.06 -12.25 12.74
CA HIS A 273 -0.82 -13.02 12.62
C HIS A 273 -0.65 -13.66 11.24
N SER A 274 -1.73 -13.90 10.53
CA SER A 274 -1.75 -14.35 9.14
C SER A 274 -3.10 -14.01 8.52
N SER A 275 -3.10 -13.57 7.28
CA SER A 275 -4.31 -13.34 6.46
C SER A 275 -4.16 -13.93 5.07
N GLY A 276 -3.01 -14.53 4.77
CA GLY A 276 -2.74 -15.22 3.51
C GLY A 276 -3.66 -16.44 3.37
N LYS A 277 -4.32 -16.53 2.22
CA LYS A 277 -5.10 -17.70 1.84
C LYS A 277 -4.54 -18.22 0.54
N LEU A 278 -3.95 -19.40 0.58
CA LEU A 278 -3.47 -20.06 -0.61
C LEU A 278 -4.60 -20.83 -1.28
N ASN A 279 -4.68 -20.74 -2.59
CA ASN A 279 -5.58 -21.55 -3.38
C ASN A 279 -4.87 -22.87 -3.72
N ASN A 280 -5.49 -24.01 -3.41
CA ASN A 280 -4.95 -25.36 -3.64
C ASN A 280 -4.58 -25.58 -5.12
N ASN A 281 -5.37 -25.04 -6.05
CA ASN A 281 -5.03 -25.09 -7.47
C ASN A 281 -3.69 -24.37 -7.77
N LYS A 282 -3.37 -23.33 -7.03
CA LYS A 282 -2.11 -22.58 -7.17
C LYS A 282 -0.93 -23.42 -6.70
N LEU A 283 -1.06 -24.11 -5.57
CA LEU A 283 -0.04 -25.01 -5.04
C LEU A 283 0.18 -26.22 -5.95
N THR A 284 -0.89 -26.76 -6.54
CA THR A 284 -0.80 -27.83 -7.55
C THR A 284 -0.04 -27.36 -8.78
N ASP A 285 -0.33 -26.16 -9.30
CA ASP A 285 0.37 -25.61 -10.46
C ASP A 285 1.87 -25.37 -10.14
N VAL A 286 2.17 -24.82 -8.98
CA VAL A 286 3.55 -24.59 -8.53
C VAL A 286 4.30 -25.91 -8.36
N LYS A 287 3.70 -26.93 -7.77
CA LYS A 287 4.30 -28.27 -7.64
C LYS A 287 4.66 -28.84 -9.01
N LYS A 288 3.71 -28.78 -9.96
CA LYS A 288 3.93 -29.24 -11.33
C LYS A 288 5.06 -28.47 -12.02
N LEU A 289 5.11 -27.15 -11.82
CA LEU A 289 6.15 -26.29 -12.37
C LEU A 289 7.54 -26.68 -11.84
N LEU A 290 7.65 -26.91 -10.52
CA LEU A 290 8.90 -27.33 -9.88
C LEU A 290 9.35 -28.72 -10.35
N GLN A 291 8.43 -29.67 -10.48
CA GLN A 291 8.74 -31.00 -11.02
C GLN A 291 9.23 -30.93 -12.47
N THR A 292 8.60 -30.11 -13.29
CA THR A 292 8.99 -29.96 -14.71
C THR A 292 10.40 -29.38 -14.85
N HIS A 293 10.78 -28.40 -14.02
CA HIS A 293 12.05 -27.66 -14.16
C HIS A 293 13.22 -28.29 -13.39
N TYR A 294 12.96 -28.90 -12.23
CA TYR A 294 13.98 -29.42 -11.34
C TYR A 294 13.93 -30.94 -11.18
N GLY A 295 12.99 -31.62 -11.88
CA GLY A 295 12.79 -33.05 -11.78
C GLY A 295 12.18 -33.50 -10.45
N ASP A 296 12.03 -34.81 -10.24
CA ASP A 296 11.39 -35.36 -9.04
C ASP A 296 12.18 -35.11 -7.74
N SER A 297 13.47 -34.84 -7.86
CA SER A 297 14.33 -34.53 -6.71
C SER A 297 14.27 -33.09 -6.20
N TRP A 298 13.40 -32.24 -6.77
CA TRP A 298 13.29 -30.82 -6.38
C TRP A 298 13.03 -30.61 -4.88
N MET A 299 12.40 -31.58 -4.23
CA MET A 299 12.13 -31.54 -2.78
C MET A 299 13.41 -31.59 -1.92
N ASN A 300 14.54 -32.01 -2.49
CA ASN A 300 15.82 -32.07 -1.80
C ASN A 300 16.65 -30.77 -1.97
N ASP A 301 16.19 -29.85 -2.82
CA ASP A 301 16.86 -28.55 -3.03
C ASP A 301 16.54 -27.61 -1.84
N GLU A 302 17.58 -27.18 -1.13
CA GLU A 302 17.45 -26.26 0.02
C GLU A 302 16.89 -24.89 -0.37
N GLU A 303 17.15 -24.43 -1.59
CA GLU A 303 16.61 -23.16 -2.08
C GLU A 303 15.09 -23.23 -2.38
N LEU A 304 14.53 -24.44 -2.47
CA LEU A 304 13.11 -24.70 -2.72
C LEU A 304 12.34 -25.15 -1.45
N VAL A 305 13.00 -25.14 -0.29
CA VAL A 305 12.41 -25.54 1.01
C VAL A 305 11.10 -24.81 1.33
N TYR A 306 10.99 -23.56 0.94
CA TYR A 306 9.77 -22.77 1.09
C TYR A 306 8.56 -23.46 0.46
N PHE A 307 8.66 -23.86 -0.80
CA PHE A 307 7.56 -24.50 -1.52
C PHE A 307 7.29 -25.90 -0.97
N ARG A 308 8.33 -26.66 -0.61
CA ARG A 308 8.18 -27.97 0.03
C ARG A 308 7.35 -27.87 1.30
N ASN A 309 7.66 -26.92 2.17
CA ASN A 309 6.95 -26.74 3.43
C ASN A 309 5.48 -26.34 3.21
N LEU A 310 5.20 -25.47 2.25
CA LEU A 310 3.82 -25.10 1.93
C LEU A 310 3.01 -26.27 1.41
N ILE A 311 3.55 -27.05 0.47
CA ILE A 311 2.87 -28.20 -0.14
C ILE A 311 2.66 -29.34 0.88
N LEU A 312 3.60 -29.54 1.81
CA LEU A 312 3.45 -30.55 2.86
C LEU A 312 2.47 -30.12 3.95
N SER A 313 2.38 -28.82 4.27
CA SER A 313 1.42 -28.31 5.24
C SER A 313 -0.03 -28.41 4.76
N GLU A 314 -0.27 -28.30 3.46
CA GLU A 314 -1.60 -28.45 2.86
C GLU A 314 -2.14 -29.87 3.00
N ASN A 315 -1.30 -30.90 2.83
CA ASN A 315 -1.72 -32.29 2.97
C ASN A 315 -2.22 -32.64 4.38
N ASN A 316 -2.06 -31.73 5.36
CA ASN A 316 -2.52 -31.88 6.74
C ASN A 316 -3.75 -31.04 7.07
N MET A 317 -4.31 -30.27 6.14
CA MET A 317 -5.51 -29.47 6.35
C MET A 317 -6.74 -30.15 5.71
N ASP A 318 -7.80 -30.35 6.51
CA ASP A 318 -9.06 -30.95 6.07
C ASP A 318 -9.71 -30.20 4.90
N GLU A 319 -10.32 -30.95 3.98
CA GLU A 319 -10.92 -30.53 2.69
C GLU A 319 -12.15 -29.59 2.80
N ASN A 320 -12.43 -28.98 3.94
CA ASN A 320 -13.70 -28.29 4.20
C ASN A 320 -13.68 -26.76 4.15
N VAL A 321 -12.71 -26.13 3.49
CA VAL A 321 -12.75 -24.68 3.25
C VAL A 321 -13.00 -24.42 1.77
N ILE A 322 -14.25 -24.13 1.42
CA ILE A 322 -14.60 -23.57 0.10
C ILE A 322 -13.83 -22.26 -0.06
N PRO A 323 -12.92 -22.13 -1.04
CA PRO A 323 -12.25 -20.88 -1.30
C PRO A 323 -13.30 -19.89 -1.81
N SER A 324 -13.52 -18.80 -1.09
CA SER A 324 -14.14 -17.64 -1.73
C SER A 324 -13.19 -17.19 -2.84
N ASP A 325 -13.67 -17.16 -4.08
CA ASP A 325 -13.03 -16.52 -5.22
C ASP A 325 -13.00 -14.99 -4.98
N ASP A 326 -12.23 -14.57 -3.98
CA ASP A 326 -11.82 -13.20 -3.84
C ASP A 326 -10.61 -12.95 -4.76
N ASN A 327 -10.82 -13.20 -6.05
CA ASN A 327 -10.23 -12.36 -7.07
C ASN A 327 -10.79 -10.96 -6.83
N GLU A 328 -10.26 -10.24 -5.84
CA GLU A 328 -10.18 -8.79 -5.95
C GLU A 328 -9.34 -8.55 -7.21
N ILE A 329 -9.99 -8.68 -8.38
CA ILE A 329 -9.60 -7.98 -9.57
C ILE A 329 -9.15 -6.62 -9.03
N ASP A 330 -7.90 -6.22 -9.32
CA ASP A 330 -7.47 -4.84 -9.31
C ASP A 330 -8.48 -4.09 -10.19
N THR A 331 -9.64 -3.85 -9.65
CA THR A 331 -10.57 -2.88 -10.17
C THR A 331 -9.77 -1.60 -10.01
N LEU A 332 -9.07 -1.25 -11.09
CA LEU A 332 -8.61 0.09 -11.33
C LEU A 332 -9.82 0.94 -10.94
N CYS A 333 -9.81 1.42 -9.71
CA CYS A 333 -10.81 2.35 -9.25
C CYS A 333 -10.50 3.59 -10.07
N GLU A 334 -11.05 3.61 -11.28
CA GLU A 334 -10.96 4.74 -12.16
C GLU A 334 -11.51 5.91 -11.38
N CYS A 335 -10.60 6.73 -10.89
CA CYS A 335 -10.94 8.05 -10.43
C CYS A 335 -11.44 8.78 -11.68
N GLN A 336 -12.73 8.63 -11.99
CA GLN A 336 -13.36 9.29 -13.12
C GLN A 336 -13.17 10.79 -12.94
N ASP A 337 -12.39 11.37 -13.83
CA ASP A 337 -12.12 12.81 -13.86
C ASP A 337 -13.07 13.44 -14.90
N ASP A 338 -14.39 13.23 -14.69
CA ASP A 338 -15.44 13.56 -15.62
C ASP A 338 -15.91 15.02 -15.55
N SER A 339 -15.29 15.86 -14.71
CA SER A 339 -15.68 17.26 -14.62
C SER A 339 -15.03 18.09 -15.75
N PRO A 340 -15.79 18.68 -16.68
CA PRO A 340 -15.28 19.60 -17.69
C PRO A 340 -14.87 20.96 -17.13
N ASP A 341 -15.06 21.18 -15.81
CA ASP A 341 -14.76 22.44 -15.14
C ASP A 341 -13.27 22.77 -15.20
N LEU A 342 -12.96 24.03 -15.54
CA LEU A 342 -11.60 24.58 -15.59
C LEU A 342 -10.92 24.72 -14.22
N LYS A 343 -11.51 24.18 -13.16
CA LYS A 343 -10.94 24.18 -11.80
C LYS A 343 -9.74 23.22 -11.70
N ILE A 344 -8.63 23.70 -11.15
CA ILE A 344 -7.34 22.97 -11.05
C ILE A 344 -7.02 22.64 -9.60
#